data_a5ae07516efcbb6e15ec271e4a58f6e8
#
_entry.id   a5ae07516efcbb6e15ec271e4a58f6e8
#
_cell.length_a   1.000
_cell.length_b   1.000
_cell.length_c   1.000
_cell.angle_alpha   90.00
_cell.angle_beta   90.00
_cell.angle_gamma   90.00
#
_symmetry.space_group_name_H-M   'P 1'
#
loop_
_entity.id
_entity.type
_entity.pdbx_description
1 polymer ?
#
loop_
_entity_poly.entity_id
_entity_poly.type
_entity_poly.pdbx_seq_one_letter_code
_entity_poly.pdbx_strand_id
1 'polypeptide(L)'
;EMCIRDSPYYKWYNFSHWPDKYESWWGIYSLPAVNESEPSYRDYIFGGENSIVRRWLKAGADAWRLDVADELPDDFVHGIHQAARETDPNATIIGEVWEDGSTKIAYGVRRKHILGAHCDGLMNYPFRNSLLAYLMGGNAEDFRAAMETIRENYPPFAWRTAMNFLGTHDTPRILTLLGYGGDGQDHDKDWRAAYRMTDSQYLLGRTKLMLGALVLFAFPGSPTVYYGDEVGLEGFEDPFN
;
A
#
# COMPACT_ATOMS: atom_id res chain seq x y z
N GLU A 1 -10.58 -16.15 19.17
CA GLU A 1 -11.90 -16.72 18.79
C GLU A 1 -11.82 -17.77 17.69
N MET A 2 -10.90 -17.69 16.75
CA MET A 2 -10.77 -18.70 15.69
C MET A 2 -10.52 -20.14 16.22
N CYS A 3 -9.88 -20.28 17.38
CA CYS A 3 -9.64 -21.58 18.03
C CYS A 3 -10.83 -22.14 18.82
N ILE A 4 -12.01 -21.53 18.75
CA ILE A 4 -13.25 -21.97 19.39
C ILE A 4 -14.17 -22.50 18.29
N ARG A 5 -14.38 -23.83 18.19
CA ARG A 5 -15.19 -24.44 17.13
C ARG A 5 -16.64 -23.93 17.07
N ASP A 6 -17.20 -23.57 18.19
CA ASP A 6 -18.57 -23.05 18.29
C ASP A 6 -18.64 -21.53 18.07
N SER A 7 -17.48 -20.88 17.82
CA SER A 7 -17.45 -19.47 17.44
C SER A 7 -18.10 -19.28 16.06
N PRO A 8 -18.94 -18.22 15.88
CA PRO A 8 -19.47 -17.88 14.56
C PRO A 8 -18.39 -17.54 13.55
N TYR A 9 -17.18 -17.19 14.03
CA TYR A 9 -16.02 -16.82 13.19
C TYR A 9 -15.10 -18.01 12.85
N TYR A 10 -15.39 -19.23 13.34
CA TYR A 10 -14.54 -20.40 13.07
C TYR A 10 -14.32 -20.61 11.57
N LYS A 11 -15.37 -20.50 10.77
CA LYS A 11 -15.33 -20.71 9.31
C LYS A 11 -14.59 -19.60 8.54
N TRP A 12 -14.28 -18.49 9.20
CA TRP A 12 -13.53 -17.40 8.60
C TRP A 12 -12.04 -17.71 8.43
N TYR A 13 -11.59 -18.87 8.93
CA TYR A 13 -10.21 -19.31 8.89
C TYR A 13 -10.11 -20.73 8.34
N ASN A 14 -9.03 -21.01 7.63
CA ASN A 14 -8.74 -22.32 7.07
C ASN A 14 -7.80 -23.10 8.00
N PHE A 15 -8.26 -24.22 8.55
CA PHE A 15 -7.46 -25.12 9.39
C PHE A 15 -7.04 -26.35 8.61
N SER A 16 -5.73 -26.64 8.57
CA SER A 16 -5.21 -27.93 8.13
C SER A 16 -5.25 -28.97 9.26
N HIS A 17 -5.10 -28.52 10.50
CA HIS A 17 -5.30 -29.33 11.72
C HIS A 17 -5.75 -28.42 12.85
N TRP A 18 -7.00 -28.54 13.25
CA TRP A 18 -7.56 -27.72 14.33
C TRP A 18 -7.07 -28.21 15.71
N PRO A 19 -6.74 -27.31 16.68
CA PRO A 19 -6.75 -25.85 16.59
C PRO A 19 -5.39 -25.25 16.21
N ASP A 20 -4.35 -26.08 16.04
CA ASP A 20 -2.96 -25.66 16.11
C ASP A 20 -2.35 -25.30 14.74
N LYS A 21 -2.96 -25.75 13.64
CA LYS A 21 -2.43 -25.50 12.28
C LYS A 21 -3.49 -24.87 11.41
N TYR A 22 -3.25 -23.62 11.05
CA TYR A 22 -4.10 -22.82 10.20
C TYR A 22 -3.26 -22.09 9.14
N GLU A 23 -3.91 -21.62 8.10
CA GLU A 23 -3.29 -20.77 7.11
C GLU A 23 -2.92 -19.42 7.73
N SER A 24 -1.74 -18.91 7.39
CA SER A 24 -1.24 -17.64 7.88
C SER A 24 -0.52 -16.91 6.76
N TRP A 25 -0.52 -15.59 6.80
CA TRP A 25 0.15 -14.75 5.82
C TRP A 25 1.66 -15.05 5.83
N TRP A 26 2.16 -15.56 4.70
CA TRP A 26 3.55 -15.96 4.49
C TRP A 26 4.14 -16.87 5.59
N GLY A 27 3.31 -17.65 6.25
CA GLY A 27 3.73 -18.54 7.34
C GLY A 27 3.95 -17.85 8.70
N ILE A 28 3.58 -16.58 8.82
CA ILE A 28 3.67 -15.82 10.07
C ILE A 28 2.44 -16.16 10.93
N TYR A 29 2.62 -16.99 11.93
CA TYR A 29 1.53 -17.51 12.79
C TYR A 29 0.72 -16.44 13.53
N SER A 30 1.30 -15.29 13.84
CA SER A 30 0.59 -14.15 14.44
C SER A 30 -0.35 -13.43 13.48
N LEU A 31 -0.30 -13.74 12.18
CA LEU A 31 -1.11 -13.16 11.11
C LEU A 31 -1.92 -14.25 10.40
N PRO A 32 -2.99 -14.79 11.03
CA PRO A 32 -3.82 -15.81 10.42
C PRO A 32 -4.52 -15.26 9.16
N ALA A 33 -4.41 -15.99 8.05
CA ALA A 33 -5.13 -15.68 6.83
C ALA A 33 -6.63 -15.97 7.00
N VAL A 34 -7.45 -15.09 6.46
CA VAL A 34 -8.90 -15.27 6.45
C VAL A 34 -9.33 -16.05 5.22
N ASN A 35 -10.50 -16.65 5.29
CA ASN A 35 -11.14 -17.32 4.17
C ASN A 35 -12.05 -16.34 3.41
N GLU A 36 -11.52 -15.72 2.39
CA GLU A 36 -12.23 -14.72 1.57
C GLU A 36 -13.38 -15.34 0.75
N SER A 37 -13.50 -16.68 0.72
CA SER A 37 -14.60 -17.39 0.07
C SER A 37 -15.78 -17.64 1.00
N GLU A 38 -15.61 -17.45 2.32
CA GLU A 38 -16.67 -17.71 3.29
C GLU A 38 -17.79 -16.66 3.19
N PRO A 39 -19.05 -17.06 2.92
CA PRO A 39 -20.15 -16.11 2.70
C PRO A 39 -20.41 -15.17 3.87
N SER A 40 -20.32 -15.65 5.11
CA SER A 40 -20.56 -14.81 6.29
C SER A 40 -19.43 -13.81 6.52
N TYR A 41 -18.20 -14.12 6.11
CA TYR A 41 -17.09 -13.17 6.09
C TYR A 41 -17.30 -12.09 5.02
N ARG A 42 -17.71 -12.50 3.81
CA ARG A 42 -18.05 -11.55 2.73
C ARG A 42 -19.20 -10.63 3.14
N ASP A 43 -20.23 -11.16 3.78
CA ASP A 43 -21.33 -10.35 4.30
C ASP A 43 -20.84 -9.33 5.32
N TYR A 44 -19.94 -9.73 6.21
CA TYR A 44 -19.36 -8.84 7.19
C TYR A 44 -18.51 -7.72 6.56
N ILE A 45 -17.71 -8.04 5.54
CA ILE A 45 -16.80 -7.07 4.91
C ILE A 45 -17.56 -6.13 3.95
N PHE A 46 -18.37 -6.67 3.02
CA PHE A 46 -18.99 -5.84 1.98
C PHE A 46 -20.45 -6.21 1.63
N GLY A 47 -20.90 -7.46 1.80
CA GLY A 47 -22.20 -7.93 1.31
C GLY A 47 -23.39 -7.39 2.12
N GLY A 48 -23.30 -7.43 3.43
CA GLY A 48 -24.38 -7.01 4.34
C GLY A 48 -24.63 -5.50 4.31
N GLU A 49 -25.85 -5.11 4.65
CA GLU A 49 -26.26 -3.69 4.72
C GLU A 49 -25.42 -2.87 5.71
N ASN A 50 -24.97 -3.50 6.80
CA ASN A 50 -24.11 -2.91 7.83
C ASN A 50 -22.68 -3.43 7.76
N SER A 51 -22.25 -3.88 6.57
CA SER A 51 -20.88 -4.34 6.33
C SER A 51 -19.84 -3.25 6.62
N ILE A 52 -18.61 -3.66 6.85
CA ILE A 52 -17.49 -2.75 7.16
C ILE A 52 -17.36 -1.67 6.08
N VAL A 53 -17.34 -2.06 4.82
CA VAL A 53 -17.21 -1.12 3.69
C VAL A 53 -18.31 -0.07 3.73
N ARG A 54 -19.56 -0.48 3.81
CA ARG A 54 -20.73 0.43 3.81
C ARG A 54 -20.80 1.29 5.06
N ARG A 55 -20.50 0.72 6.20
CA ARG A 55 -20.60 1.41 7.49
C ARG A 55 -19.66 2.61 7.57
N TRP A 56 -18.42 2.45 7.16
CA TRP A 56 -17.45 3.53 7.25
C TRP A 56 -17.67 4.62 6.20
N LEU A 57 -18.13 4.25 4.99
CA LEU A 57 -18.54 5.23 4.00
C LEU A 57 -19.75 6.04 4.48
N LYS A 58 -20.78 5.39 5.06
CA LYS A 58 -21.91 6.08 5.70
C LYS A 58 -21.47 6.97 6.87
N ALA A 59 -20.38 6.65 7.54
CA ALA A 59 -19.81 7.45 8.64
C ALA A 59 -18.93 8.61 8.17
N GLY A 60 -18.71 8.75 6.85
CA GLY A 60 -18.00 9.88 6.26
C GLY A 60 -16.58 9.56 5.74
N ALA A 61 -16.23 8.28 5.60
CA ALA A 61 -15.03 7.92 4.83
C ALA A 61 -15.30 8.12 3.33
N ASP A 62 -14.33 8.63 2.59
CA ASP A 62 -14.46 8.86 1.14
C ASP A 62 -13.80 7.74 0.30
N ALA A 63 -12.95 6.94 0.93
CA ALA A 63 -12.14 5.95 0.22
C ALA A 63 -11.77 4.75 1.10
N TRP A 64 -11.32 3.69 0.45
CA TRP A 64 -10.68 2.53 1.07
C TRP A 64 -9.31 2.27 0.46
N ARG A 65 -8.31 2.02 1.31
CA ARG A 65 -7.03 1.44 0.89
C ARG A 65 -7.05 -0.05 1.23
N LEU A 66 -6.83 -0.88 0.23
CA LEU A 66 -6.75 -2.33 0.38
C LEU A 66 -5.29 -2.74 0.56
N ASP A 67 -5.02 -3.32 1.72
CA ASP A 67 -3.73 -3.89 2.08
C ASP A 67 -3.45 -5.13 1.24
N VAL A 68 -2.20 -5.28 0.78
CA VAL A 68 -1.74 -6.45 0.02
C VAL A 68 -2.75 -6.88 -1.06
N ALA A 69 -3.19 -5.94 -1.89
CA ALA A 69 -4.27 -6.17 -2.86
C ALA A 69 -3.99 -7.31 -3.84
N ASP A 70 -2.72 -7.65 -4.06
CA ASP A 70 -2.29 -8.76 -4.90
C ASP A 70 -2.72 -10.14 -4.38
N GLU A 71 -2.90 -10.27 -3.07
CA GLU A 71 -3.23 -11.53 -2.43
C GLU A 71 -4.73 -11.75 -2.30
N LEU A 72 -5.52 -10.69 -2.46
CA LEU A 72 -6.97 -10.79 -2.41
C LEU A 72 -7.52 -11.38 -3.73
N PRO A 73 -8.51 -12.31 -3.67
CA PRO A 73 -9.19 -12.78 -4.88
C PRO A 73 -9.87 -11.65 -5.64
N ASP A 74 -9.80 -11.69 -6.98
CA ASP A 74 -10.39 -10.66 -7.85
C ASP A 74 -11.89 -10.43 -7.55
N ASP A 75 -12.66 -11.48 -7.30
CA ASP A 75 -14.09 -11.39 -7.00
C ASP A 75 -14.36 -10.79 -5.61
N PHE A 76 -13.42 -10.95 -4.66
CA PHE A 76 -13.51 -10.31 -3.35
C PHE A 76 -13.28 -8.80 -3.47
N VAL A 77 -12.24 -8.37 -4.19
CA VAL A 77 -11.95 -6.95 -4.47
C VAL A 77 -13.09 -6.32 -5.26
N HIS A 78 -13.65 -7.05 -6.25
CA HIS A 78 -14.83 -6.61 -6.99
C HIS A 78 -16.03 -6.37 -6.08
N GLY A 79 -16.30 -7.28 -5.13
CA GLY A 79 -17.39 -7.13 -4.16
C GLY A 79 -17.21 -5.89 -3.27
N ILE A 80 -16.00 -5.60 -2.83
CA ILE A 80 -15.67 -4.38 -2.08
C ILE A 80 -15.95 -3.14 -2.94
N HIS A 81 -15.46 -3.12 -4.18
CA HIS A 81 -15.67 -2.00 -5.10
C HIS A 81 -17.15 -1.75 -5.38
N GLN A 82 -17.91 -2.81 -5.67
CA GLN A 82 -19.34 -2.72 -5.90
C GLN A 82 -20.09 -2.15 -4.67
N ALA A 83 -19.83 -2.71 -3.48
CA ALA A 83 -20.46 -2.24 -2.25
C ALA A 83 -20.12 -0.77 -1.92
N ALA A 84 -18.90 -0.36 -2.21
CA ALA A 84 -18.48 1.02 -2.04
C ALA A 84 -19.27 1.96 -2.99
N ARG A 85 -19.32 1.64 -4.27
CA ARG A 85 -20.03 2.43 -5.30
C ARG A 85 -21.53 2.48 -5.10
N GLU A 86 -22.16 1.41 -4.60
CA GLU A 86 -23.56 1.38 -4.24
C GLU A 86 -23.87 2.26 -3.02
N THR A 87 -22.89 2.44 -2.13
CA THR A 87 -23.04 3.26 -0.92
C THR A 87 -22.75 4.72 -1.19
N ASP A 88 -21.66 5.01 -1.89
CA ASP A 88 -21.28 6.32 -2.39
C ASP A 88 -20.70 6.19 -3.81
N PRO A 89 -21.36 6.73 -4.83
CA PRO A 89 -20.85 6.70 -6.22
C PRO A 89 -19.47 7.34 -6.40
N ASN A 90 -19.03 8.18 -5.48
CA ASN A 90 -17.73 8.84 -5.52
C ASN A 90 -16.66 8.12 -4.69
N ALA A 91 -17.03 7.08 -3.91
CA ALA A 91 -16.07 6.34 -3.11
C ALA A 91 -14.91 5.81 -3.95
N THR A 92 -13.70 5.93 -3.46
CA THR A 92 -12.49 5.53 -4.19
C THR A 92 -11.86 4.30 -3.54
N ILE A 93 -11.41 3.35 -4.36
CA ILE A 93 -10.66 2.17 -3.91
C ILE A 93 -9.22 2.27 -4.41
N ILE A 94 -8.29 2.32 -3.47
CA ILE A 94 -6.84 2.31 -3.74
C ILE A 94 -6.28 0.96 -3.33
N GLY A 95 -5.62 0.27 -4.25
CA GLY A 95 -4.94 -1.00 -3.95
C GLY A 95 -3.46 -0.79 -3.62
N GLU A 96 -2.95 -1.54 -2.66
CA GLU A 96 -1.51 -1.65 -2.48
C GLU A 96 -0.97 -2.70 -3.43
N VAL A 97 -0.15 -2.25 -4.38
CA VAL A 97 0.60 -3.05 -5.33
C VAL A 97 1.98 -2.42 -5.50
N TRP A 98 3.03 -3.19 -5.29
CA TRP A 98 4.40 -2.65 -5.23
C TRP A 98 5.03 -2.43 -6.61
N GLU A 99 4.46 -3.02 -7.66
CA GLU A 99 4.96 -2.94 -9.03
C GLU A 99 3.94 -2.30 -9.98
N ASP A 100 4.18 -2.41 -11.28
CA ASP A 100 3.21 -2.05 -12.31
C ASP A 100 1.98 -2.98 -12.24
N GLY A 101 0.86 -2.46 -11.78
CA GLY A 101 -0.37 -3.22 -11.60
C GLY A 101 -1.09 -3.60 -12.90
N SER A 102 -0.69 -3.05 -14.05
CA SER A 102 -1.30 -3.37 -15.35
C SER A 102 -0.93 -4.76 -15.85
N THR A 103 0.23 -5.26 -15.44
CA THR A 103 0.78 -6.55 -15.87
C THR A 103 0.97 -7.53 -14.73
N LYS A 104 0.56 -7.17 -13.53
CA LYS A 104 0.78 -7.97 -12.32
C LYS A 104 0.18 -9.36 -12.44
N ILE A 105 1.02 -10.36 -12.14
CA ILE A 105 0.61 -11.76 -11.95
C ILE A 105 0.89 -12.12 -10.48
N ALA A 106 -0.14 -12.56 -9.77
CA ALA A 106 -0.02 -13.08 -8.42
C ALA A 106 -0.75 -14.43 -8.34
N TYR A 107 -0.12 -15.41 -7.70
CA TYR A 107 -0.63 -16.79 -7.59
C TYR A 107 -1.03 -17.41 -8.94
N GLY A 108 -0.26 -17.10 -10.01
CA GLY A 108 -0.51 -17.63 -11.35
C GLY A 108 -1.68 -16.97 -12.10
N VAL A 109 -2.31 -15.95 -11.52
CA VAL A 109 -3.44 -15.22 -12.12
C VAL A 109 -3.01 -13.79 -12.44
N ARG A 110 -3.27 -13.35 -13.70
CA ARG A 110 -3.12 -11.94 -14.06
C ARG A 110 -4.21 -11.13 -13.39
N ARG A 111 -3.80 -10.18 -12.56
CA ARG A 111 -4.69 -9.34 -11.78
C ARG A 111 -5.37 -8.26 -12.64
N LYS A 112 -6.55 -7.86 -12.24
CA LYS A 112 -7.40 -6.89 -12.96
C LYS A 112 -7.54 -5.58 -12.19
N HIS A 113 -6.53 -5.22 -11.39
CA HIS A 113 -6.59 -4.11 -10.44
C HIS A 113 -7.19 -2.83 -11.02
N ILE A 114 -6.74 -2.41 -12.20
CA ILE A 114 -7.07 -1.11 -12.81
C ILE A 114 -7.92 -1.23 -14.08
N LEU A 115 -8.76 -2.25 -14.18
CA LEU A 115 -9.66 -2.43 -15.33
C LEU A 115 -11.09 -1.88 -15.10
N GLY A 116 -11.27 -1.05 -14.05
CA GLY A 116 -12.51 -0.31 -13.79
C GLY A 116 -13.54 -1.00 -12.91
N ALA A 117 -13.21 -2.19 -12.35
CA ALA A 117 -14.14 -2.94 -11.50
C ALA A 117 -13.53 -3.45 -10.19
N HIS A 118 -12.30 -3.04 -9.87
CA HIS A 118 -11.57 -3.47 -8.67
C HIS A 118 -11.01 -2.27 -7.91
N CYS A 119 -9.94 -1.63 -8.44
CA CYS A 119 -9.36 -0.43 -7.87
C CYS A 119 -9.51 0.74 -8.83
N ASP A 120 -9.70 1.93 -8.27
CA ASP A 120 -9.71 3.18 -9.03
C ASP A 120 -8.29 3.70 -9.24
N GLY A 121 -7.39 3.37 -8.33
CA GLY A 121 -5.96 3.67 -8.39
C GLY A 121 -5.15 2.69 -7.56
N LEU A 122 -3.84 2.82 -7.66
CA LEU A 122 -2.89 2.02 -6.88
C LEU A 122 -1.92 2.93 -6.14
N MET A 123 -1.34 2.42 -5.06
CA MET A 123 -0.15 3.03 -4.45
C MET A 123 0.99 3.00 -5.48
N ASN A 124 1.49 4.18 -5.86
CA ASN A 124 2.40 4.33 -6.99
C ASN A 124 3.86 4.10 -6.58
N TYR A 125 4.19 2.88 -6.20
CA TYR A 125 5.57 2.47 -5.91
C TYR A 125 6.51 2.68 -7.11
N PRO A 126 6.10 2.44 -8.37
CA PRO A 126 6.95 2.79 -9.52
C PRO A 126 7.36 4.26 -9.55
N PHE A 127 6.43 5.20 -9.26
CA PHE A 127 6.74 6.63 -9.12
C PHE A 127 7.76 6.86 -8.01
N ARG A 128 7.46 6.35 -6.79
CA ARG A 128 8.33 6.48 -5.62
C ARG A 128 9.74 5.99 -5.93
N ASN A 129 9.87 4.76 -6.41
CA ASN A 129 11.17 4.12 -6.58
C ASN A 129 12.01 4.81 -7.66
N SER A 130 11.40 5.20 -8.78
CA SER A 130 12.11 5.90 -9.85
C SER A 130 12.49 7.33 -9.46
N LEU A 131 11.64 8.05 -8.72
CA LEU A 131 11.97 9.38 -8.21
C LEU A 131 13.09 9.31 -7.17
N LEU A 132 13.05 8.35 -6.25
CA LEU A 132 14.12 8.17 -5.26
C LEU A 132 15.44 7.82 -5.94
N ALA A 133 15.44 6.93 -6.93
CA ALA A 133 16.64 6.62 -7.70
C ALA A 133 17.24 7.89 -8.32
N TYR A 134 16.42 8.76 -8.91
CA TYR A 134 16.85 10.05 -9.45
C TYR A 134 17.42 10.97 -8.36
N LEU A 135 16.71 11.13 -7.24
CA LEU A 135 17.16 11.99 -6.12
C LEU A 135 18.46 11.49 -5.47
N MET A 136 18.74 10.20 -5.56
CA MET A 136 19.97 9.58 -5.07
C MET A 136 21.14 9.61 -6.08
N GLY A 137 20.96 10.30 -7.21
CA GLY A 137 22.02 10.52 -8.20
C GLY A 137 21.86 9.73 -9.50
N GLY A 138 20.72 9.09 -9.71
CA GLY A 138 20.38 8.42 -10.94
C GLY A 138 20.03 9.39 -12.09
N ASN A 139 19.76 8.83 -13.25
CA ASN A 139 19.50 9.59 -14.48
C ASN A 139 18.04 10.06 -14.54
N ALA A 140 17.81 11.32 -14.90
CA ALA A 140 16.48 11.88 -15.10
C ALA A 140 15.71 11.21 -16.26
N GLU A 141 16.42 10.70 -17.26
CA GLU A 141 15.82 9.96 -18.37
C GLU A 141 15.20 8.62 -17.92
N ASP A 142 15.83 7.95 -16.95
CA ASP A 142 15.30 6.71 -16.39
C ASP A 142 13.99 6.98 -15.62
N PHE A 143 13.93 8.09 -14.87
CA PHE A 143 12.69 8.54 -14.22
C PHE A 143 11.61 8.84 -15.25
N ARG A 144 11.95 9.60 -16.31
CA ARG A 144 11.02 9.91 -17.39
C ARG A 144 10.49 8.63 -18.06
N ALA A 145 11.36 7.71 -18.42
CA ALA A 145 11.00 6.45 -19.08
C ALA A 145 10.08 5.59 -18.21
N ALA A 146 10.36 5.49 -16.91
CA ALA A 146 9.50 4.76 -15.97
C ALA A 146 8.10 5.39 -15.91
N MET A 147 8.01 6.71 -15.85
CA MET A 147 6.71 7.41 -15.79
C MET A 147 5.92 7.30 -17.10
N GLU A 148 6.59 7.38 -18.25
CA GLU A 148 5.95 7.16 -19.54
C GLU A 148 5.39 5.74 -19.65
N THR A 149 6.16 4.73 -19.17
CA THR A 149 5.69 3.34 -19.15
C THR A 149 4.39 3.20 -18.33
N ILE A 150 4.33 3.76 -17.15
CA ILE A 150 3.12 3.72 -16.32
C ILE A 150 1.98 4.50 -16.97
N ARG A 151 2.26 5.68 -17.55
CA ARG A 151 1.26 6.50 -18.24
C ARG A 151 0.64 5.76 -19.45
N GLU A 152 1.44 4.98 -20.19
CA GLU A 152 0.98 4.20 -21.33
C GLU A 152 0.21 2.96 -20.92
N ASN A 153 0.63 2.32 -19.80
CA ASN A 153 0.04 1.08 -19.31
C ASN A 153 -1.27 1.29 -18.56
N TYR A 154 -1.44 2.45 -17.90
CA TYR A 154 -2.61 2.70 -17.05
C TYR A 154 -3.73 3.41 -17.80
N PRO A 155 -4.99 2.98 -17.60
CA PRO A 155 -6.12 3.76 -18.03
C PRO A 155 -6.08 5.19 -17.44
N PRO A 156 -6.58 6.21 -18.15
CA PRO A 156 -6.51 7.60 -17.69
C PRO A 156 -7.07 7.85 -16.28
N PHE A 157 -8.11 7.12 -15.88
CA PHE A 157 -8.67 7.24 -14.54
C PHE A 157 -7.67 6.72 -13.48
N ALA A 158 -7.08 5.55 -13.68
CA ALA A 158 -6.14 4.94 -12.72
C ALA A 158 -4.83 5.74 -12.61
N TRP A 159 -4.36 6.31 -13.73
CA TRP A 159 -3.22 7.22 -13.74
C TRP A 159 -3.46 8.49 -12.92
N ARG A 160 -4.67 9.07 -13.03
CA ARG A 160 -5.03 10.30 -12.32
C ARG A 160 -5.34 10.07 -10.84
N THR A 161 -5.73 8.86 -10.47
CA THR A 161 -6.03 8.47 -9.08
C THR A 161 -4.86 7.75 -8.42
N ALA A 162 -3.76 7.52 -9.14
CA ALA A 162 -2.58 6.88 -8.58
C ALA A 162 -2.11 7.65 -7.33
N MET A 163 -1.95 6.93 -6.22
CA MET A 163 -1.51 7.50 -4.96
C MET A 163 0.01 7.66 -4.99
N ASN A 164 0.47 8.87 -5.31
CA ASN A 164 1.89 9.20 -5.33
C ASN A 164 2.38 9.52 -3.92
N PHE A 165 3.54 9.02 -3.53
CA PHE A 165 4.13 9.23 -2.22
C PHE A 165 5.66 9.09 -2.25
N LEU A 166 6.34 9.56 -1.21
CA LEU A 166 7.78 9.39 -1.02
C LEU A 166 8.10 8.37 0.07
N GLY A 167 7.28 8.30 1.11
CA GLY A 167 7.42 7.39 2.24
C GLY A 167 6.08 6.83 2.70
N THR A 168 6.14 5.69 3.38
CA THR A 168 5.02 5.01 4.04
C THR A 168 5.50 4.36 5.32
N HIS A 169 4.59 3.73 6.09
CA HIS A 169 4.93 2.93 7.26
C HIS A 169 5.78 1.69 6.95
N ASP A 170 5.81 1.23 5.68
CA ASP A 170 6.60 0.07 5.24
C ASP A 170 8.00 0.45 4.74
N THR A 171 8.38 1.72 4.84
CA THR A 171 9.64 2.21 4.27
C THR A 171 10.38 3.11 5.25
N PRO A 172 11.71 3.25 5.14
CA PRO A 172 12.44 4.23 5.93
C PRO A 172 11.86 5.64 5.78
N ARG A 173 11.96 6.46 6.82
CA ARG A 173 11.64 7.88 6.72
C ARG A 173 12.41 8.50 5.56
N ILE A 174 11.69 9.23 4.73
CA ILE A 174 12.25 9.76 3.48
C ILE A 174 13.46 10.68 3.73
N LEU A 175 13.43 11.47 4.80
CA LEU A 175 14.54 12.34 5.16
C LEU A 175 15.81 11.51 5.46
N THR A 176 15.67 10.43 6.22
CA THR A 176 16.77 9.51 6.56
C THR A 176 17.30 8.81 5.31
N LEU A 177 16.42 8.24 4.49
CA LEU A 177 16.80 7.56 3.26
C LEU A 177 17.64 8.47 2.34
N LEU A 178 17.21 9.71 2.14
CA LEU A 178 17.88 10.65 1.24
C LEU A 178 19.15 11.27 1.83
N GLY A 179 19.22 11.42 3.14
CA GLY A 179 20.35 12.02 3.84
C GLY A 179 21.46 11.03 4.20
N TYR A 180 21.08 9.85 4.66
CA TYR A 180 22.01 8.74 4.90
C TYR A 180 22.48 8.12 3.59
N GLY A 181 21.58 7.98 2.61
CA GLY A 181 21.90 7.42 1.31
C GLY A 181 21.65 5.91 1.19
N GLY A 182 20.81 5.35 2.06
CA GLY A 182 20.46 3.93 2.09
C GLY A 182 19.34 3.64 3.10
N ASP A 183 18.88 2.39 3.13
CA ASP A 183 17.79 1.91 3.99
C ASP A 183 18.24 1.36 5.35
N GLY A 184 19.57 1.28 5.57
CA GLY A 184 20.16 0.80 6.82
C GLY A 184 20.02 -0.71 7.07
N GLN A 185 19.64 -1.50 6.06
CA GLN A 185 19.49 -2.95 6.20
C GLN A 185 20.82 -3.70 6.42
N ASP A 186 21.95 -3.05 6.12
CA ASP A 186 23.29 -3.53 6.39
C ASP A 186 23.69 -3.44 7.88
N HIS A 187 22.82 -2.84 8.72
CA HIS A 187 23.02 -2.66 10.16
C HIS A 187 21.99 -3.44 10.98
N ASP A 188 22.34 -3.76 12.22
CA ASP A 188 21.43 -4.41 13.16
C ASP A 188 20.34 -3.45 13.69
N LYS A 189 19.39 -4.01 14.45
CA LYS A 189 18.28 -3.25 15.02
C LYS A 189 18.72 -2.20 16.03
N ASP A 190 19.73 -2.52 16.84
CA ASP A 190 20.20 -1.60 17.91
C ASP A 190 20.88 -0.38 17.29
N TRP A 191 21.66 -0.59 16.24
CA TRP A 191 22.26 0.50 15.48
C TRP A 191 21.18 1.38 14.84
N ARG A 192 20.20 0.78 14.14
CA ARG A 192 19.10 1.55 13.49
C ARG A 192 18.29 2.36 14.51
N ALA A 193 18.03 1.81 15.70
CA ALA A 193 17.33 2.51 16.76
C ALA A 193 18.11 3.70 17.32
N ALA A 194 19.43 3.56 17.42
CA ALA A 194 20.33 4.58 17.99
C ALA A 194 20.80 5.62 16.97
N TYR A 195 20.66 5.33 15.67
CA TYR A 195 21.16 6.20 14.60
C TYR A 195 20.53 7.60 14.63
N ARG A 196 21.36 8.60 14.41
CA ARG A 196 20.94 9.99 14.20
C ARG A 196 21.80 10.57 13.08
N MET A 197 21.16 11.31 12.17
CA MET A 197 21.87 11.96 11.08
C MET A 197 22.81 13.04 11.60
N THR A 198 23.93 13.19 10.93
CA THR A 198 24.79 14.37 11.09
C THR A 198 24.14 15.60 10.47
N ASP A 199 24.57 16.82 10.85
CA ASP A 199 24.05 18.05 10.26
C ASP A 199 24.18 18.09 8.73
N SER A 200 25.27 17.55 8.20
CA SER A 200 25.49 17.49 6.75
C SER A 200 24.53 16.52 6.05
N GLN A 201 24.28 15.36 6.65
CA GLN A 201 23.30 14.40 6.14
C GLN A 201 21.89 14.97 6.21
N TYR A 202 21.53 15.61 7.32
CA TYR A 202 20.24 16.26 7.48
C TYR A 202 20.02 17.34 6.41
N LEU A 203 21.01 18.22 6.20
CA LEU A 203 20.91 19.28 5.18
C LEU A 203 20.78 18.71 3.75
N LEU A 204 21.56 17.67 3.44
CA LEU A 204 21.47 16.96 2.16
C LEU A 204 20.08 16.31 1.98
N GLY A 205 19.63 15.55 2.96
CA GLY A 205 18.33 14.87 2.96
C GLY A 205 17.20 15.87 2.79
N ARG A 206 17.20 16.95 3.55
CA ARG A 206 16.21 18.04 3.46
C ARG A 206 16.19 18.68 2.06
N THR A 207 17.34 18.95 1.47
CA THR A 207 17.41 19.54 0.13
C THR A 207 16.79 18.62 -0.92
N LYS A 208 17.12 17.34 -0.87
CA LYS A 208 16.55 16.33 -1.77
C LYS A 208 15.06 16.10 -1.51
N LEU A 209 14.63 16.08 -0.24
CA LEU A 209 13.22 15.96 0.14
C LEU A 209 12.38 17.11 -0.40
N MET A 210 12.87 18.35 -0.31
CA MET A 210 12.18 19.51 -0.88
C MET A 210 12.01 19.40 -2.40
N LEU A 211 13.02 18.91 -3.11
CA LEU A 211 12.93 18.64 -4.55
C LEU A 211 11.93 17.50 -4.84
N GLY A 212 11.99 16.42 -4.06
CA GLY A 212 11.04 15.32 -4.17
C GLY A 212 9.60 15.75 -3.92
N ALA A 213 9.36 16.58 -2.91
CA ALA A 213 8.05 17.15 -2.63
C ALA A 213 7.54 18.03 -3.78
N LEU A 214 8.40 18.87 -4.37
CA LEU A 214 8.04 19.64 -5.54
C LEU A 214 7.54 18.74 -6.70
N VAL A 215 8.26 17.66 -6.98
CA VAL A 215 7.86 16.70 -8.02
C VAL A 215 6.56 15.98 -7.61
N LEU A 216 6.45 15.54 -6.35
CA LEU A 216 5.26 14.85 -5.82
C LEU A 216 3.98 15.67 -6.04
N PHE A 217 4.01 16.95 -5.74
CA PHE A 217 2.84 17.84 -5.86
C PHE A 217 2.60 18.37 -7.29
N ALA A 218 3.60 18.33 -8.15
CA ALA A 218 3.47 18.75 -9.55
C ALA A 218 3.10 17.60 -10.50
N PHE A 219 3.28 16.36 -10.08
CA PHE A 219 3.09 15.19 -10.93
C PHE A 219 1.62 14.73 -10.96
N PRO A 220 1.10 14.21 -12.10
CA PRO A 220 -0.27 13.68 -12.16
C PRO A 220 -0.48 12.53 -11.15
N GLY A 221 -1.61 12.56 -10.44
CA GLY A 221 -1.98 11.61 -9.40
C GLY A 221 -2.40 12.31 -8.11
N SER A 222 -2.58 11.56 -7.07
CA SER A 222 -2.97 12.04 -5.73
C SER A 222 -1.73 12.11 -4.82
N PRO A 223 -1.19 13.30 -4.55
CA PRO A 223 -0.02 13.45 -3.68
C PRO A 223 -0.37 13.06 -2.24
N THR A 224 0.45 12.20 -1.67
CA THR A 224 0.29 11.72 -0.29
C THR A 224 1.57 11.97 0.49
N VAL A 225 1.42 12.58 1.66
CA VAL A 225 2.52 12.86 2.61
C VAL A 225 2.36 11.90 3.79
N TYR A 226 3.38 11.09 4.05
CA TYR A 226 3.41 10.27 5.25
C TYR A 226 3.63 11.17 6.46
N TYR A 227 2.83 10.98 7.51
CA TYR A 227 2.89 11.85 8.69
C TYR A 227 4.32 11.99 9.24
N GLY A 228 4.69 13.21 9.61
CA GLY A 228 6.03 13.50 10.12
C GLY A 228 7.07 13.84 9.06
N ASP A 229 6.84 13.50 7.79
CA ASP A 229 7.76 13.90 6.71
C ASP A 229 7.78 15.41 6.52
N GLU A 230 6.65 16.09 6.77
CA GLU A 230 6.51 17.56 6.71
C GLU A 230 7.32 18.31 7.78
N VAL A 231 7.64 17.64 8.88
CA VAL A 231 8.47 18.19 9.97
C VAL A 231 9.86 17.54 10.01
N GLY A 232 10.17 16.64 9.09
CA GLY A 232 11.48 16.03 8.95
C GLY A 232 11.79 14.99 10.02
N LEU A 233 10.84 14.11 10.34
CA LEU A 233 11.12 12.96 11.22
C LEU A 233 12.20 12.06 10.61
N GLU A 234 13.10 11.59 11.47
CA GLU A 234 14.15 10.63 11.16
C GLU A 234 13.74 9.23 11.58
N GLY A 235 14.22 8.22 10.88
CA GLY A 235 14.04 6.82 11.23
C GLY A 235 14.27 5.89 10.03
N PHE A 236 14.57 4.64 10.34
CA PHE A 236 14.58 3.56 9.37
C PHE A 236 13.19 2.92 9.33
N GLU A 237 13.01 1.83 8.57
CA GLU A 237 11.71 1.14 8.52
C GLU A 237 11.28 0.57 9.87
N ASP A 238 10.04 0.11 9.94
CA ASP A 238 9.41 -0.45 11.15
C ASP A 238 10.39 -1.33 11.98
N PRO A 239 10.45 -1.12 13.28
CA PRO A 239 9.66 -0.22 14.13
C PRO A 239 10.28 1.18 14.35
N PHE A 240 11.11 1.68 13.48
CA PHE A 240 11.90 2.90 13.67
C PHE A 240 11.45 4.10 12.81
N ASN A 241 10.33 3.98 12.10
CA ASN A 241 9.76 5.03 11.24
C ASN A 241 8.58 5.80 11.87
#